data_6ee3f430a5fd9efcd93f949da2280637
#
_entry.id   6ee3f430a5fd9efcd93f949da2280637
#
_cell.length_a   1.000
_cell.length_b   1.000
_cell.length_c   1.000
_cell.angle_alpha   90.00
_cell.angle_beta   90.00
_cell.angle_gamma   90.00
#
_symmetry.space_group_name_H-M   'P 1'
#
loop_
_entity.id
_entity.type
_entity.pdbx_description
1 polymer ?
#
loop_
_entity_poly.entity_id
_entity_poly.type
_entity_poly.pdbx_seq_one_letter_code
_entity_poly.pdbx_strand_id
1 'polypeptide(L)' 'MGTQRVTRWLAEEIRSRRARGETILTLDVRTPDARVVHPYEIPGSRWLPLAEVVLHSTALPRDTTIVAYCT' A
#
# COMPACT_ATOMS: atom_id res chain seq x y z
N MET A 1 -16.20 -17.82 -3.18
CA MET A 1 -15.36 -16.96 -2.37
C MET A 1 -13.93 -16.99 -2.88
N GLY A 2 -13.39 -15.84 -3.10
CA GLY A 2 -12.02 -15.76 -3.61
C GLY A 2 -11.00 -15.98 -2.50
N THR A 3 -9.94 -16.70 -2.85
CA THR A 3 -8.79 -16.80 -1.98
C THR A 3 -7.91 -15.60 -2.25
N GLN A 4 -7.65 -14.84 -1.21
CA GLN A 4 -6.72 -13.72 -1.35
C GLN A 4 -5.31 -14.27 -1.42
N ARG A 5 -4.61 -13.88 -2.47
CA ARG A 5 -3.22 -14.22 -2.62
C ARG A 5 -2.38 -13.06 -2.13
N VAL A 6 -1.54 -13.34 -1.14
CA VAL A 6 -0.58 -12.34 -0.69
C VAL A 6 0.59 -12.35 -1.66
N THR A 7 0.75 -11.26 -2.37
CA THR A 7 1.82 -11.12 -3.35
C THR A 7 2.74 -10.00 -2.90
N ARG A 8 4.04 -10.30 -2.91
CA ARG A 8 5.04 -9.27 -2.65
C ARG A 8 5.33 -8.56 -3.97
N TRP A 9 5.03 -7.29 -4.01
CA TRP A 9 5.30 -6.47 -5.18
C TRP A 9 6.51 -5.60 -4.94
N LEU A 10 7.35 -5.50 -5.96
CA LEU A 10 8.47 -4.58 -5.95
C LEU A 10 7.98 -3.20 -6.39
N ALA A 11 8.70 -2.16 -5.96
CA ALA A 11 8.38 -0.79 -6.36
C ALA A 11 8.34 -0.62 -7.87
N GLU A 12 9.22 -1.34 -8.57
CA GLU A 12 9.25 -1.33 -10.03
C GLU A 12 7.96 -1.84 -10.65
N GLU A 13 7.37 -2.87 -10.06
CA GLU A 13 6.13 -3.44 -10.57
C GLU A 13 4.98 -2.46 -10.40
N ILE A 14 4.92 -1.78 -9.26
CA ILE A 14 3.91 -0.75 -9.02
C ILE A 14 4.05 0.36 -10.06
N ARG A 15 5.27 0.81 -10.28
CA ARG A 15 5.56 1.86 -11.24
C ARG A 15 5.17 1.45 -12.66
N SER A 16 5.52 0.22 -13.03
CA SER A 16 5.20 -0.33 -14.35
C SER A 16 3.70 -0.42 -14.58
N ARG A 17 2.96 -0.89 -13.59
CA ARG A 17 1.50 -1.00 -13.69
C ARG A 17 0.84 0.36 -13.79
N ARG A 18 1.32 1.35 -13.03
CA ARG A 18 0.81 2.72 -13.12
C ARG A 18 1.08 3.32 -14.49
N ALA A 19 2.26 3.04 -15.05
CA ALA A 19 2.61 3.52 -16.38
C ALA A 19 1.68 2.94 -17.47
N ARG A 20 1.11 1.77 -17.22
CA ARG A 20 0.15 1.15 -18.14
C ARG A 20 -1.28 1.60 -17.89
N GLY A 21 -1.49 2.57 -17.01
CA GLY A 21 -2.80 3.13 -16.75
C GLY A 21 -3.56 2.48 -15.61
N GLU A 22 -2.97 1.54 -14.90
CA GLU A 22 -3.63 0.92 -13.75
C GLU A 22 -3.66 1.88 -12.57
N THR A 23 -4.82 2.01 -11.94
CA THR A 23 -4.95 2.82 -10.74
C THR A 23 -4.58 1.98 -9.52
N ILE A 24 -3.53 2.40 -8.83
CA ILE A 24 -3.03 1.71 -7.65
C ILE A 24 -2.94 2.69 -6.49
N LEU A 25 -3.56 2.33 -5.37
CA LEU A 25 -3.40 3.04 -4.11
C LEU A 25 -2.32 2.31 -3.30
N THR A 26 -1.23 2.97 -3.01
CA THR A 26 -0.17 2.39 -2.18
C THR A 26 -0.31 2.90 -0.76
N LEU A 27 -0.34 1.98 0.19
CA LEU A 27 -0.43 2.29 1.60
C LEU A 27 0.86 1.91 2.30
N ASP A 28 1.40 2.88 3.03
CA ASP A 28 2.51 2.65 3.94
C ASP A 28 1.90 2.29 5.29
N VAL A 29 2.01 1.02 5.68
CA VAL A 29 1.41 0.53 6.92
C VAL A 29 2.42 0.41 8.05
N ARG A 30 3.57 1.05 7.90
CA ARG A 30 4.63 1.02 8.90
C ARG A 30 4.24 1.77 10.16
N THR A 31 4.82 1.34 11.28
CA THR A 31 4.68 2.09 12.52
C THR A 31 5.44 3.41 12.44
N PRO A 32 5.12 4.40 13.30
CA PRO A 32 5.88 5.64 13.33
C PRO A 32 7.37 5.43 13.55
N ASP A 33 7.74 4.49 14.42
CA ASP A 33 9.14 4.19 14.70
C ASP A 33 9.87 3.66 13.47
N ALA A 34 9.23 2.77 12.73
CA ALA A 34 9.82 2.23 11.51
C ALA A 34 10.04 3.33 10.47
N ARG A 35 9.16 4.31 10.40
CA ARG A 35 9.31 5.43 9.47
C ARG A 35 10.46 6.36 9.85
N VAL A 36 10.76 6.47 11.13
CA VAL A 36 11.91 7.26 11.58
C VAL A 36 13.22 6.58 11.18
N VAL A 37 13.28 5.25 11.35
CA VAL A 37 14.47 4.47 11.01
C VAL A 37 14.67 4.42 9.50
N HIS A 38 13.60 4.27 8.75
CA HIS A 38 13.62 4.19 7.28
C HIS A 38 12.70 5.26 6.70
N PRO A 39 13.18 6.51 6.56
CA PRO A 39 12.32 7.62 6.15
C PRO A 39 11.90 7.60 4.69
N TYR A 40 12.38 6.64 3.91
CA TYR A 40 12.03 6.54 2.50
C TYR A 40 10.64 5.98 2.33
N GLU A 41 9.91 6.50 1.38
CA GLU A 41 8.59 5.99 1.05
C GLU A 41 8.39 5.95 -0.46
N ILE A 42 7.47 5.11 -0.89
CA ILE A 42 7.12 5.04 -2.31
C ILE A 42 6.40 6.33 -2.70
N PRO A 43 6.85 7.02 -3.74
CA PRO A 43 6.19 8.26 -4.17
C PRO A 43 4.69 8.05 -4.40
N GLY A 44 3.90 8.97 -3.86
CA GLY A 44 2.45 8.90 -3.97
C GLY A 44 1.79 7.95 -2.99
N SER A 45 2.54 7.32 -2.10
CA SER A 45 1.95 6.46 -1.10
C SER A 45 1.28 7.28 0.00
N ARG A 46 0.30 6.63 0.66
CA ARG A 46 -0.40 7.22 1.77
C ARG A 46 0.00 6.47 3.03
N TRP A 47 0.38 7.20 4.06
CA TRP A 47 0.71 6.56 5.34
C TRP A 47 -0.56 6.27 6.11
N LEU A 48 -0.77 5.00 6.41
CA LEU A 48 -1.88 4.55 7.23
C LEU A 48 -1.40 3.35 8.04
N PRO A 49 -1.00 3.55 9.31
CA PRO A 49 -0.49 2.46 10.13
C PRO A 49 -1.47 1.29 10.16
N LEU A 50 -0.95 0.08 10.29
CA LEU A 50 -1.76 -1.13 10.17
C LEU A 50 -3.01 -1.10 11.05
N ALA A 51 -2.90 -0.61 12.29
CA ALA A 51 -4.04 -0.51 13.18
C ALA A 51 -5.13 0.41 12.61
N GLU A 52 -4.72 1.47 11.91
CA GLU A 52 -5.65 2.40 11.29
C GLU A 52 -6.31 1.80 10.05
N VAL A 53 -5.61 0.93 9.33
CA VAL A 53 -6.18 0.23 8.18
C VAL A 53 -7.39 -0.58 8.61
N VAL A 54 -7.28 -1.27 9.74
CA VAL A 54 -8.40 -2.06 10.27
C VAL A 54 -9.58 -1.17 10.60
N LEU A 55 -9.32 -0.02 11.23
CA LEU A 55 -10.37 0.92 11.62
C LEU A 55 -11.04 1.60 10.43
N HIS A 56 -10.28 1.85 9.36
CA HIS A 56 -10.76 2.63 8.22
C HIS A 56 -10.95 1.79 6.96
N SER A 57 -11.02 0.47 7.11
CA SER A 57 -11.11 -0.43 5.94
C SER A 57 -12.33 -0.15 5.07
N THR A 58 -13.44 0.29 5.64
CA THR A 58 -14.65 0.60 4.89
C THR A 58 -14.53 1.89 4.07
N ALA A 59 -13.59 2.76 4.44
CA ALA A 59 -13.35 4.00 3.73
C ALA A 59 -12.41 3.85 2.54
N LEU A 60 -11.77 2.68 2.40
CA LEU A 60 -10.87 2.43 1.28
C LEU A 60 -11.67 2.10 0.03
N PRO A 61 -11.22 2.55 -1.14
CA PRO A 61 -11.90 2.23 -2.40
C PRO A 61 -11.89 0.73 -2.67
N ARG A 62 -13.00 0.19 -3.13
CA ARG A 62 -13.15 -1.24 -3.37
C ARG A 62 -12.84 -1.65 -4.80
N ASP A 63 -12.86 -0.69 -5.70
CA ASP A 63 -12.64 -0.91 -7.13
C ASP A 63 -11.23 -0.53 -7.58
N THR A 64 -10.36 -0.29 -6.64
CA THR A 64 -8.99 0.13 -6.88
C THR A 64 -8.04 -0.91 -6.30
N THR A 65 -6.97 -1.22 -7.03
CA THR A 65 -5.92 -2.08 -6.51
C THR A 65 -5.21 -1.38 -5.36
N ILE A 66 -5.15 -2.05 -4.22
CA ILE A 66 -4.50 -1.51 -3.03
C ILE A 66 -3.28 -2.36 -2.72
N VAL A 67 -2.13 -1.70 -2.60
CA VAL A 67 -0.88 -2.35 -2.26
C VAL A 67 -0.38 -1.77 -0.94
N ALA A 68 -0.25 -2.63 0.06
CA ALA A 68 0.28 -2.22 1.36
C ALA A 68 1.74 -2.66 1.46
N TYR A 69 2.58 -1.82 2.04
CA TYR A 69 3.98 -2.17 2.24
C TYR A 69 4.44 -1.81 3.65
N CYS A 70 5.42 -2.57 4.11
CA CYS A 70 6.09 -2.31 5.38
C CYS A 70 7.57 -2.65 5.24
N THR A 71 8.35 -2.26 6.21
CA THR A 71 9.78 -2.57 6.28
C THR A 71 10.06 -3.62 7.35
#